data_c2d5f493cb41681da47128e9565bd821
#
_entry.id   c2d5f493cb41681da47128e9565bd821
#
_cell.length_a   1.000
_cell.length_b   1.000
_cell.length_c   1.000
_cell.angle_alpha   90.00
_cell.angle_beta   90.00
_cell.angle_gamma   90.00
#
_symmetry.space_group_name_H-M   'P 1'
#
loop_
_entity.id
_entity.type
_entity.pdbx_description
1 polymer ?
#
loop_
_entity_poly.entity_id
_entity_poly.type
_entity_poly.pdbx_seq_one_letter_code
_entity_poly.pdbx_strand_id
1 'polypeptide(L)'
;MRLVLLPGLNGSSALFAPLLAELGDIECQPLDVPKHGPQDYDALAQKMAERLGNAPFVLLGESFSGPIAYRLAMRKPPGLQGVVFAASFLTAPSAALPLLKCLPISLRLATQPWLLRAMCLGQNASDQILRLIQEEIRDLNKVLIRTRLHTLATLRAPQQRLDLPALHLWPQQDRLVAHKVARQLAHACSDIRQLCLEGPHFILQTQPRRCAQAIRGFMHELENRRVTNPAFP
;
A
#
# COMPACT_ATOMS: atom_id res chain seq x y z
N MET A 1 -3.44 -13.73 -14.80
CA MET A 1 -4.05 -12.95 -13.68
C MET A 1 -3.37 -11.60 -13.59
N ARG A 2 -4.11 -10.48 -13.47
CA ARG A 2 -3.53 -9.13 -13.38
C ARG A 2 -3.26 -8.69 -11.95
N LEU A 3 -2.38 -7.69 -11.78
CA LEU A 3 -2.11 -7.02 -10.51
C LEU A 3 -2.70 -5.61 -10.52
N VAL A 4 -3.65 -5.34 -9.62
CA VAL A 4 -4.21 -4.00 -9.39
C VAL A 4 -3.45 -3.34 -8.24
N LEU A 5 -2.94 -2.11 -8.44
CA LEU A 5 -2.09 -1.43 -7.47
C LEU A 5 -2.73 -0.12 -6.98
N LEU A 6 -2.84 0.02 -5.66
CA LEU A 6 -3.34 1.21 -4.99
C LEU A 6 -2.19 1.92 -4.26
N PRO A 7 -1.90 3.19 -4.60
CA PRO A 7 -0.75 3.93 -4.07
C PRO A 7 -0.92 4.40 -2.63
N GLY A 8 0.17 4.88 -2.06
CA GLY A 8 0.22 5.44 -0.72
C GLY A 8 -0.59 6.73 -0.52
N LEU A 9 -0.20 7.50 0.50
CA LEU A 9 -0.91 8.70 0.98
C LEU A 9 -1.08 9.80 -0.10
N ASN A 10 -0.11 9.94 -1.03
CA ASN A 10 -0.19 10.89 -2.15
C ASN A 10 -1.34 10.58 -3.11
N GLY A 11 -1.71 9.30 -3.24
CA GLY A 11 -2.81 8.83 -4.07
C GLY A 11 -2.49 8.76 -5.56
N SER A 12 -1.25 9.01 -5.96
CA SER A 12 -0.79 8.93 -7.35
C SER A 12 -0.08 7.60 -7.61
N SER A 13 -0.43 6.96 -8.69
CA SER A 13 0.19 5.70 -9.15
C SER A 13 1.58 5.87 -9.78
N ALA A 14 2.02 7.11 -10.02
CA ALA A 14 3.33 7.41 -10.62
C ALA A 14 4.50 6.82 -9.82
N LEU A 15 4.36 6.71 -8.48
CA LEU A 15 5.38 6.12 -7.61
C LEU A 15 5.60 4.61 -7.83
N PHE A 16 4.73 3.93 -8.57
CA PHE A 16 4.94 2.52 -8.92
C PHE A 16 5.89 2.31 -10.08
N ALA A 17 6.35 3.35 -10.78
CA ALA A 17 7.20 3.22 -11.96
C ALA A 17 8.41 2.28 -11.75
N PRO A 18 9.18 2.34 -10.63
CA PRO A 18 10.28 1.41 -10.40
C PRO A 18 9.82 -0.06 -10.27
N LEU A 19 8.71 -0.31 -9.59
CA LEU A 19 8.16 -1.66 -9.43
C LEU A 19 7.61 -2.19 -10.76
N LEU A 20 6.89 -1.37 -11.52
CA LEU A 20 6.32 -1.75 -12.81
C LEU A 20 7.39 -2.15 -13.82
N ALA A 21 8.55 -1.47 -13.82
CA ALA A 21 9.69 -1.85 -14.64
C ALA A 21 10.21 -3.27 -14.34
N GLU A 22 10.13 -3.70 -13.09
CA GLU A 22 10.52 -5.06 -12.69
C GLU A 22 9.42 -6.11 -12.90
N LEU A 23 8.15 -5.69 -13.05
CA LEU A 23 6.98 -6.56 -13.26
C LEU A 23 6.56 -6.67 -14.73
N GLY A 24 7.44 -6.37 -15.68
CA GLY A 24 7.11 -6.25 -17.10
C GLY A 24 6.41 -7.44 -17.75
N ASP A 25 6.45 -8.62 -17.14
CA ASP A 25 5.78 -9.85 -17.56
C ASP A 25 4.37 -10.03 -16.97
N ILE A 26 3.97 -9.16 -16.02
CA ILE A 26 2.67 -9.21 -15.35
C ILE A 26 1.80 -8.04 -15.87
N GLU A 27 0.56 -8.35 -16.25
CA GLU A 27 -0.43 -7.30 -16.51
C GLU A 27 -0.70 -6.50 -15.23
N CYS A 28 -0.27 -5.24 -15.22
CA CYS A 28 -0.40 -4.34 -14.09
C CYS A 28 -1.43 -3.25 -14.38
N GLN A 29 -2.33 -2.99 -13.40
CA GLN A 29 -3.32 -1.91 -13.45
C GLN A 29 -3.12 -0.99 -12.24
N PRO A 30 -2.24 0.01 -12.33
CA PRO A 30 -2.11 1.02 -11.28
C PRO A 30 -3.33 1.97 -11.33
N LEU A 31 -3.91 2.23 -10.17
CA LEU A 31 -5.12 3.05 -10.02
C LEU A 31 -4.86 4.18 -9.04
N ASP A 32 -5.05 5.41 -9.46
CA ASP A 32 -5.00 6.57 -8.56
C ASP A 32 -6.13 6.51 -7.53
N VAL A 33 -5.82 6.85 -6.28
CA VAL A 33 -6.83 7.04 -5.24
C VAL A 33 -7.52 8.38 -5.44
N PRO A 34 -8.87 8.45 -5.43
CA PRO A 34 -9.61 9.67 -5.67
C PRO A 34 -9.15 10.84 -4.81
N LYS A 35 -8.89 12.00 -5.45
CA LYS A 35 -8.46 13.24 -4.78
C LYS A 35 -9.63 14.07 -4.29
N HIS A 36 -10.85 13.77 -4.75
CA HIS A 36 -12.08 14.50 -4.45
C HIS A 36 -13.11 13.60 -3.77
N GLY A 37 -14.01 14.19 -3.01
CA GLY A 37 -15.05 13.49 -2.25
C GLY A 37 -14.56 12.98 -0.89
N PRO A 38 -15.35 12.14 -0.22
CA PRO A 38 -15.00 11.58 1.09
C PRO A 38 -13.68 10.82 1.06
N GLN A 39 -12.84 11.02 2.07
CA GLN A 39 -11.51 10.42 2.18
C GLN A 39 -11.42 9.38 3.31
N ASP A 40 -12.55 8.95 3.86
CA ASP A 40 -12.59 7.80 4.75
C ASP A 40 -12.37 6.50 3.97
N TYR A 41 -11.90 5.47 4.65
CA TYR A 41 -11.50 4.23 4.01
C TYR A 41 -12.66 3.45 3.36
N ASP A 42 -13.88 3.57 3.87
CA ASP A 42 -15.03 2.85 3.33
C ASP A 42 -15.52 3.49 2.02
N ALA A 43 -15.58 4.82 1.98
CA ALA A 43 -15.88 5.57 0.76
C ALA A 43 -14.81 5.36 -0.32
N LEU A 44 -13.53 5.40 0.06
CA LEU A 44 -12.45 5.14 -0.88
C LEU A 44 -12.50 3.70 -1.42
N ALA A 45 -12.73 2.70 -0.56
CA ALA A 45 -12.86 1.31 -0.99
C ALA A 45 -14.04 1.13 -1.96
N GLN A 46 -15.17 1.80 -1.71
CA GLN A 46 -16.33 1.78 -2.61
C GLN A 46 -15.97 2.35 -3.99
N LYS A 47 -15.35 3.52 -4.02
CA LYS A 47 -14.92 4.17 -5.27
C LYS A 47 -13.91 3.34 -6.05
N MET A 48 -13.02 2.66 -5.35
CA MET A 48 -12.06 1.78 -6.01
C MET A 48 -12.73 0.52 -6.57
N ALA A 49 -13.74 -0.04 -5.86
CA ALA A 49 -14.49 -1.19 -6.34
C ALA A 49 -15.19 -0.93 -7.71
N GLU A 50 -15.70 0.28 -7.92
CA GLU A 50 -16.35 0.70 -9.18
C GLU A 50 -15.40 0.61 -10.41
N ARG A 51 -14.08 0.58 -10.17
CA ARG A 51 -13.03 0.57 -11.21
C ARG A 51 -12.46 -0.82 -11.48
N LEU A 52 -12.88 -1.81 -10.72
CA LEU A 52 -12.45 -3.20 -10.88
C LEU A 52 -13.41 -3.91 -11.83
N GLY A 53 -12.86 -4.72 -12.73
CA GLY A 53 -13.67 -5.63 -13.54
C GLY A 53 -13.76 -7.01 -12.88
N ASN A 54 -14.41 -7.95 -13.56
CA ASN A 54 -14.64 -9.30 -13.06
C ASN A 54 -13.51 -10.30 -13.41
N ALA A 55 -12.53 -9.89 -14.23
CA ALA A 55 -11.40 -10.75 -14.57
C ALA A 55 -10.52 -11.03 -13.33
N PRO A 56 -9.90 -12.20 -13.21
CA PRO A 56 -9.09 -12.56 -12.05
C PRO A 56 -7.94 -11.57 -11.77
N PHE A 57 -7.83 -11.11 -10.52
CA PHE A 57 -6.80 -10.15 -10.12
C PHE A 57 -6.31 -10.35 -8.68
N VAL A 58 -5.10 -9.87 -8.42
CA VAL A 58 -4.55 -9.64 -7.08
C VAL A 58 -4.56 -8.15 -6.81
N LEU A 59 -4.93 -7.76 -5.59
CA LEU A 59 -4.98 -6.37 -5.17
C LEU A 59 -3.78 -6.02 -4.30
N LEU A 60 -2.99 -5.02 -4.70
CA LEU A 60 -1.91 -4.48 -3.88
C LEU A 60 -2.32 -3.15 -3.26
N GLY A 61 -2.21 -3.03 -1.94
CA GLY A 61 -2.36 -1.77 -1.21
C GLY A 61 -1.05 -1.34 -0.56
N GLU A 62 -0.49 -0.21 -1.03
CA GLU A 62 0.70 0.39 -0.45
C GLU A 62 0.33 1.33 0.69
N SER A 63 0.99 1.20 1.84
CA SER A 63 0.91 2.15 2.97
C SER A 63 -0.54 2.54 3.30
N PHE A 64 -0.94 3.79 3.04
CA PHE A 64 -2.30 4.33 3.22
C PHE A 64 -3.39 3.46 2.55
N SER A 65 -3.09 2.83 1.45
CA SER A 65 -4.08 2.02 0.71
C SER A 65 -4.22 0.58 1.20
N GLY A 66 -3.45 0.13 2.19
CA GLY A 66 -3.68 -1.18 2.80
C GLY A 66 -5.06 -1.31 3.44
N PRO A 67 -5.51 -0.36 4.28
CA PRO A 67 -6.89 -0.36 4.79
C PRO A 67 -7.96 -0.25 3.70
N ILE A 68 -7.69 0.43 2.57
CA ILE A 68 -8.60 0.44 1.40
C ILE A 68 -8.68 -0.96 0.80
N ALA A 69 -7.52 -1.60 0.54
CA ALA A 69 -7.45 -2.94 -0.01
C ALA A 69 -8.13 -3.97 0.90
N TYR A 70 -7.93 -3.88 2.22
CA TYR A 70 -8.61 -4.73 3.18
C TYR A 70 -10.14 -4.59 3.09
N ARG A 71 -10.68 -3.35 3.17
CA ARG A 71 -12.12 -3.11 3.10
C ARG A 71 -12.73 -3.52 1.77
N LEU A 72 -11.99 -3.32 0.69
CA LEU A 72 -12.39 -3.76 -0.63
C LEU A 72 -12.45 -5.30 -0.69
N ALA A 73 -11.45 -5.99 -0.17
CA ALA A 73 -11.39 -7.44 -0.13
C ALA A 73 -12.51 -8.04 0.74
N MET A 74 -12.87 -7.39 1.86
CA MET A 74 -14.02 -7.81 2.69
C MET A 74 -15.36 -7.75 1.96
N ARG A 75 -15.47 -6.97 0.88
CA ARG A 75 -16.66 -6.93 0.01
C ARG A 75 -16.68 -8.06 -1.01
N LYS A 76 -15.63 -8.86 -1.09
CA LYS A 76 -15.48 -10.02 -1.99
C LYS A 76 -15.81 -9.68 -3.46
N PRO A 77 -15.15 -8.67 -4.07
CA PRO A 77 -15.44 -8.32 -5.45
C PRO A 77 -15.13 -9.51 -6.37
N PRO A 78 -15.94 -9.71 -7.43
CA PRO A 78 -15.70 -10.80 -8.38
C PRO A 78 -14.27 -10.74 -8.93
N GLY A 79 -13.64 -11.89 -9.05
CA GLY A 79 -12.28 -12.02 -9.59
C GLY A 79 -11.14 -11.73 -8.61
N LEU A 80 -11.38 -11.25 -7.39
CA LEU A 80 -10.31 -11.07 -6.40
C LEU A 80 -9.78 -12.41 -5.90
N GLN A 81 -8.47 -12.65 -6.06
CA GLN A 81 -7.81 -13.92 -5.71
C GLN A 81 -6.92 -13.83 -4.48
N GLY A 82 -6.45 -12.63 -4.15
CA GLY A 82 -5.56 -12.42 -3.02
C GLY A 82 -5.20 -10.95 -2.85
N VAL A 83 -4.58 -10.63 -1.71
CA VAL A 83 -4.20 -9.25 -1.37
C VAL A 83 -2.72 -9.17 -1.02
N VAL A 84 -2.04 -8.15 -1.55
CA VAL A 84 -0.68 -7.78 -1.16
C VAL A 84 -0.74 -6.48 -0.35
N PHE A 85 -0.21 -6.51 0.85
CA PHE A 85 0.01 -5.32 1.68
C PHE A 85 1.49 -4.95 1.61
N ALA A 86 1.82 -3.76 1.14
CA ALA A 86 3.20 -3.28 1.05
C ALA A 86 3.42 -2.09 1.99
N ALA A 87 4.37 -2.19 2.91
CA ALA A 87 4.67 -1.16 3.93
C ALA A 87 3.40 -0.63 4.62
N SER A 88 2.44 -1.52 4.92
CA SER A 88 1.08 -1.15 5.30
C SER A 88 0.68 -1.60 6.71
N PHE A 89 -0.54 -1.28 7.09
CA PHE A 89 -1.09 -1.42 8.43
C PHE A 89 -2.62 -1.47 8.36
N LEU A 90 -3.27 -1.97 9.44
CA LEU A 90 -4.74 -1.95 9.60
C LEU A 90 -5.17 -1.27 10.90
N THR A 91 -4.23 -0.65 11.60
CA THR A 91 -4.45 0.24 12.76
C THR A 91 -3.64 1.51 12.56
N ALA A 92 -3.90 2.55 13.33
CA ALA A 92 -3.10 3.79 13.25
C ALA A 92 -1.59 3.48 13.32
N PRO A 93 -0.80 3.86 12.28
CA PRO A 93 0.57 3.39 12.10
C PRO A 93 1.56 3.91 13.15
N SER A 94 1.23 5.01 13.84
CA SER A 94 2.04 5.59 14.89
C SER A 94 1.16 6.27 15.94
N ALA A 95 1.53 6.12 17.21
CA ALA A 95 0.89 6.83 18.31
C ALA A 95 1.13 8.35 18.28
N ALA A 96 2.13 8.82 17.54
CA ALA A 96 2.42 10.25 17.37
C ALA A 96 1.53 10.96 16.33
N LEU A 97 0.81 10.22 15.48
CA LEU A 97 -0.06 10.79 14.44
C LEU A 97 -1.11 11.79 14.97
N PRO A 98 -1.77 11.56 16.12
CA PRO A 98 -2.70 12.53 16.67
C PRO A 98 -2.06 13.88 16.99
N LEU A 99 -0.79 13.90 17.40
CA LEU A 99 -0.02 15.13 17.65
C LEU A 99 0.32 15.86 16.34
N LEU A 100 0.59 15.13 15.28
CA LEU A 100 0.91 15.72 13.95
C LEU A 100 -0.28 16.45 13.31
N LYS A 101 -1.53 16.14 13.71
CA LYS A 101 -2.72 16.85 13.22
C LYS A 101 -2.70 18.35 13.56
N CYS A 102 -2.13 18.71 14.71
CA CYS A 102 -2.10 20.07 15.21
C CYS A 102 -0.94 20.89 14.63
N LEU A 103 0.02 20.25 13.96
CA LEU A 103 1.17 20.94 13.39
C LEU A 103 0.87 21.42 11.97
N PRO A 104 1.37 22.61 11.60
CA PRO A 104 1.26 23.10 10.23
C PRO A 104 2.05 22.17 9.30
N ILE A 105 1.37 21.56 8.32
CA ILE A 105 2.02 20.72 7.32
C ILE A 105 2.80 21.63 6.36
N SER A 106 4.11 21.60 6.47
CA SER A 106 5.00 22.26 5.53
C SER A 106 5.43 21.28 4.44
N LEU A 107 4.81 21.37 3.26
CA LEU A 107 5.22 20.55 2.11
C LEU A 107 6.65 20.86 1.68
N ARG A 108 7.11 22.12 1.86
CA ARG A 108 8.51 22.48 1.61
C ARG A 108 9.48 21.72 2.51
N LEU A 109 9.13 21.53 3.79
CA LEU A 109 9.93 20.73 4.71
C LEU A 109 9.85 19.25 4.36
N ALA A 110 8.66 18.75 4.03
CA ALA A 110 8.44 17.36 3.66
C ALA A 110 9.19 16.93 2.38
N THR A 111 9.51 17.88 1.50
CA THR A 111 10.30 17.65 0.28
C THR A 111 11.81 17.82 0.46
N GLN A 112 12.28 18.13 1.66
CA GLN A 112 13.74 18.26 1.89
C GLN A 112 14.45 16.91 1.72
N PRO A 113 15.53 16.85 0.91
CA PRO A 113 16.24 15.61 0.61
C PRO A 113 16.67 14.85 1.86
N TRP A 114 17.24 15.55 2.83
CA TRP A 114 17.71 14.96 4.07
C TRP A 114 16.59 14.33 4.90
N LEU A 115 15.41 14.96 4.93
CA LEU A 115 14.25 14.45 5.67
C LEU A 115 13.64 13.23 4.98
N LEU A 116 13.47 13.29 3.65
CA LEU A 116 12.99 12.16 2.86
C LEU A 116 13.93 10.95 3.00
N ARG A 117 15.25 11.16 2.90
CA ARG A 117 16.23 10.09 3.11
C ARG A 117 16.18 9.55 4.53
N ALA A 118 16.10 10.43 5.53
CA ALA A 118 16.07 10.01 6.93
C ALA A 118 14.81 9.23 7.29
N MET A 119 13.64 9.64 6.81
CA MET A 119 12.35 9.07 7.26
C MET A 119 11.79 8.01 6.33
N CYS A 120 12.01 8.15 5.01
CA CYS A 120 11.22 7.43 4.01
C CYS A 120 12.04 6.55 3.06
N LEU A 121 13.24 7.00 2.66
CA LEU A 121 13.98 6.42 1.53
C LEU A 121 15.26 5.68 1.93
N GLY A 122 15.80 5.94 3.14
CA GLY A 122 17.15 5.50 3.48
C GLY A 122 18.23 6.34 2.78
N GLN A 123 19.46 6.22 3.27
CA GLN A 123 20.58 7.05 2.77
C GLN A 123 21.00 6.69 1.34
N ASN A 124 20.82 5.43 0.94
CA ASN A 124 21.32 4.88 -0.33
C ASN A 124 20.30 4.99 -1.49
N ALA A 125 19.15 5.64 -1.28
CA ALA A 125 18.19 5.84 -2.37
C ALA A 125 18.80 6.70 -3.48
N SER A 126 18.55 6.33 -4.74
CA SER A 126 19.03 7.08 -5.90
C SER A 126 18.40 8.48 -5.96
N ASP A 127 19.12 9.43 -6.59
CA ASP A 127 18.57 10.77 -6.80
C ASP A 127 17.35 10.77 -7.73
N GLN A 128 17.22 9.76 -8.58
CA GLN A 128 16.06 9.59 -9.44
C GLN A 128 14.79 9.30 -8.62
N ILE A 129 14.87 8.38 -7.65
CA ILE A 129 13.76 8.07 -6.74
C ILE A 129 13.44 9.28 -5.86
N LEU A 130 14.48 9.97 -5.36
CA LEU A 130 14.29 11.18 -4.57
C LEU A 130 13.52 12.24 -5.35
N ARG A 131 13.94 12.53 -6.59
CA ARG A 131 13.24 13.52 -7.45
C ARG A 131 11.80 13.10 -7.74
N LEU A 132 11.55 11.86 -8.10
CA LEU A 132 10.20 11.33 -8.34
C LEU A 132 9.28 11.59 -7.14
N ILE A 133 9.75 11.30 -5.93
CA ILE A 133 8.95 11.50 -4.71
C ILE A 133 8.78 13.00 -4.40
N GLN A 134 9.81 13.81 -4.61
CA GLN A 134 9.71 15.26 -4.42
C GLN A 134 8.68 15.91 -5.35
N GLU A 135 8.64 15.49 -6.61
CA GLU A 135 7.65 15.93 -7.60
C GLU A 135 6.24 15.59 -7.15
N GLU A 136 6.01 14.34 -6.76
CA GLU A 136 4.70 13.86 -6.30
C GLU A 136 4.22 14.53 -5.00
N ILE A 137 5.13 14.92 -4.10
CA ILE A 137 4.77 15.62 -2.86
C ILE A 137 4.52 17.12 -3.12
N ARG A 138 5.25 17.74 -4.04
CA ARG A 138 5.18 19.19 -4.31
C ARG A 138 3.78 19.63 -4.73
N ASP A 139 3.11 18.79 -5.53
CA ASP A 139 1.80 19.08 -6.10
C ASP A 139 0.63 18.65 -5.21
N LEU A 140 0.92 18.16 -4.00
CA LEU A 140 -0.12 17.69 -3.09
C LEU A 140 -0.97 18.84 -2.54
N ASN A 141 -2.28 18.64 -2.58
CA ASN A 141 -3.22 19.54 -1.91
C ASN A 141 -3.12 19.34 -0.38
N LYS A 142 -2.80 20.43 0.34
CA LYS A 142 -2.62 20.40 1.80
C LYS A 142 -3.89 19.98 2.55
N VAL A 143 -5.07 20.37 2.05
CA VAL A 143 -6.35 19.98 2.67
C VAL A 143 -6.56 18.48 2.52
N LEU A 144 -6.32 17.93 1.33
CA LEU A 144 -6.40 16.49 1.07
C LEU A 144 -5.48 15.70 2.00
N ILE A 145 -4.21 16.11 2.10
CA ILE A 145 -3.23 15.42 2.96
C ILE A 145 -3.65 15.49 4.44
N ARG A 146 -4.12 16.65 4.90
CA ARG A 146 -4.62 16.78 6.30
C ARG A 146 -5.80 15.85 6.55
N THR A 147 -6.75 15.78 5.61
CA THR A 147 -7.91 14.87 5.71
C THR A 147 -7.46 13.40 5.76
N ARG A 148 -6.55 12.97 4.88
CA ARG A 148 -6.01 11.60 4.88
C ARG A 148 -5.22 11.28 6.14
N LEU A 149 -4.43 12.22 6.66
CA LEU A 149 -3.74 12.06 7.96
C LEU A 149 -4.73 11.93 9.13
N HIS A 150 -5.86 12.63 9.05
CA HIS A 150 -6.93 12.45 10.03
C HIS A 150 -7.53 11.04 9.95
N THR A 151 -7.84 10.58 8.75
CA THR A 151 -8.32 9.21 8.49
C THR A 151 -7.35 8.15 9.01
N LEU A 152 -6.05 8.34 8.79
CA LEU A 152 -4.98 7.50 9.35
C LEU A 152 -5.01 7.46 10.89
N ALA A 153 -5.08 8.64 11.50
CA ALA A 153 -4.97 8.76 12.95
C ALA A 153 -6.19 8.21 13.70
N THR A 154 -7.33 8.09 13.03
CA THR A 154 -8.59 7.53 13.57
C THR A 154 -8.80 6.07 13.21
N LEU A 155 -7.88 5.46 12.46
CA LEU A 155 -7.98 4.07 12.02
C LEU A 155 -7.93 3.12 13.21
N ARG A 156 -8.94 2.27 13.34
CA ARG A 156 -9.05 1.22 14.35
C ARG A 156 -8.83 -0.15 13.74
N ALA A 157 -8.33 -1.08 14.55
CA ALA A 157 -8.15 -2.46 14.14
C ALA A 157 -9.49 -3.05 13.64
N PRO A 158 -9.45 -3.82 12.53
CA PRO A 158 -10.63 -4.52 12.06
C PRO A 158 -11.05 -5.60 13.06
N GLN A 159 -12.36 -5.82 13.19
CA GLN A 159 -12.92 -6.86 14.05
C GLN A 159 -13.06 -8.20 13.32
N GLN A 160 -13.16 -8.18 12.01
CA GLN A 160 -13.29 -9.36 11.17
C GLN A 160 -11.94 -9.73 10.57
N ARG A 161 -11.75 -11.00 10.26
CA ARG A 161 -10.56 -11.49 9.55
C ARG A 161 -10.86 -11.61 8.06
N LEU A 162 -9.88 -11.25 7.25
CA LEU A 162 -9.92 -11.47 5.82
C LEU A 162 -9.66 -12.96 5.55
N ASP A 163 -10.63 -13.60 4.89
CA ASP A 163 -10.54 -15.00 4.48
C ASP A 163 -10.16 -15.13 3.01
N LEU A 164 -8.99 -14.58 2.69
CA LEU A 164 -8.34 -14.66 1.38
C LEU A 164 -6.84 -14.76 1.59
N PRO A 165 -6.11 -15.43 0.69
CA PRO A 165 -4.66 -15.43 0.72
C PRO A 165 -4.11 -14.01 0.70
N ALA A 166 -3.14 -13.75 1.56
CA ALA A 166 -2.50 -12.45 1.67
C ALA A 166 -0.97 -12.56 1.71
N LEU A 167 -0.30 -11.58 1.13
CA LEU A 167 1.13 -11.36 1.26
C LEU A 167 1.37 -10.02 1.92
N HIS A 168 2.19 -9.96 2.96
CA HIS A 168 2.62 -8.72 3.58
C HIS A 168 4.12 -8.51 3.36
N LEU A 169 4.46 -7.51 2.57
CA LEU A 169 5.82 -7.02 2.37
C LEU A 169 6.06 -5.87 3.36
N TRP A 170 6.84 -6.10 4.41
CA TRP A 170 7.10 -5.06 5.40
C TRP A 170 8.58 -4.70 5.49
N PRO A 171 8.91 -3.39 5.47
CA PRO A 171 10.28 -2.92 5.50
C PRO A 171 10.89 -3.04 6.89
N GLN A 172 12.11 -3.56 6.98
CA GLN A 172 12.82 -3.69 8.24
C GLN A 172 13.19 -2.34 8.87
N GLN A 173 13.44 -1.33 8.04
CA GLN A 173 13.89 0.00 8.46
C GLN A 173 12.78 1.05 8.34
N ASP A 174 11.51 0.62 8.43
CA ASP A 174 10.37 1.52 8.38
C ASP A 174 10.33 2.46 9.60
N ARG A 175 10.38 3.77 9.36
CA ARG A 175 10.29 4.80 10.39
C ARG A 175 8.92 5.46 10.47
N LEU A 176 8.01 5.14 9.55
CA LEU A 176 6.65 5.69 9.50
C LEU A 176 5.64 4.73 10.11
N VAL A 177 5.83 3.43 9.92
CA VAL A 177 4.98 2.38 10.48
C VAL A 177 5.74 1.61 11.53
N ALA A 178 5.28 1.67 12.76
CA ALA A 178 5.91 0.94 13.85
C ALA A 178 5.86 -0.58 13.59
N HIS A 179 6.96 -1.31 13.80
CA HIS A 179 7.05 -2.75 13.57
C HIS A 179 5.96 -3.55 14.30
N LYS A 180 5.55 -3.11 15.49
CA LYS A 180 4.45 -3.71 16.22
C LYS A 180 3.14 -3.64 15.43
N VAL A 181 2.88 -2.50 14.80
CA VAL A 181 1.66 -2.28 14.01
C VAL A 181 1.70 -3.09 12.72
N ALA A 182 2.85 -3.12 12.03
CA ALA A 182 3.03 -3.97 10.84
C ALA A 182 2.75 -5.45 11.15
N ARG A 183 3.27 -5.97 12.27
CA ARG A 183 3.02 -7.36 12.69
C ARG A 183 1.57 -7.64 13.05
N GLN A 184 0.84 -6.66 13.57
CA GLN A 184 -0.59 -6.83 13.90
C GLN A 184 -1.47 -7.09 12.67
N LEU A 185 -1.03 -6.72 11.47
CA LEU A 185 -1.73 -7.02 10.23
C LEU A 185 -1.98 -8.52 10.06
N ALA A 186 -1.06 -9.39 10.54
CA ALA A 186 -1.24 -10.83 10.52
C ALA A 186 -2.49 -11.31 11.26
N HIS A 187 -2.91 -10.62 12.32
CA HIS A 187 -4.11 -11.01 13.07
C HIS A 187 -5.41 -10.73 12.31
N ALA A 188 -5.36 -9.87 11.30
CA ALA A 188 -6.51 -9.50 10.48
C ALA A 188 -6.72 -10.40 9.24
N CYS A 189 -5.85 -11.39 9.01
CA CYS A 189 -5.94 -12.31 7.88
C CYS A 189 -5.91 -13.76 8.38
N SER A 190 -6.63 -14.68 7.72
CA SER A 190 -6.61 -16.10 8.06
C SER A 190 -5.44 -16.84 7.39
N ASP A 191 -5.10 -16.47 6.16
CA ASP A 191 -3.99 -17.02 5.37
C ASP A 191 -3.08 -15.88 4.93
N ILE A 192 -2.02 -15.60 5.70
CA ILE A 192 -1.08 -14.53 5.38
C ILE A 192 0.38 -14.98 5.49
N ARG A 193 1.12 -14.73 4.42
CA ARG A 193 2.58 -14.82 4.42
C ARG A 193 3.18 -13.44 4.68
N GLN A 194 4.02 -13.33 5.70
CA GLN A 194 4.77 -12.11 5.99
C GLN A 194 6.21 -12.23 5.51
N LEU A 195 6.66 -11.27 4.73
CA LEU A 195 8.03 -11.16 4.26
C LEU A 195 8.64 -9.83 4.72
N CYS A 196 9.64 -9.93 5.60
CA CYS A 196 10.47 -8.80 5.98
C CYS A 196 11.52 -8.55 4.91
N LEU A 197 11.55 -7.34 4.36
CA LEU A 197 12.56 -6.92 3.40
C LEU A 197 13.44 -5.85 4.01
N GLU A 198 14.74 -5.95 3.77
CA GLU A 198 15.67 -4.88 4.12
C GLU A 198 15.34 -3.64 3.29
N GLY A 199 15.11 -2.52 3.96
CA GLY A 199 14.82 -1.25 3.31
C GLY A 199 13.89 -0.35 4.13
N PRO A 200 13.70 0.88 3.68
CA PRO A 200 12.87 1.91 4.30
C PRO A 200 11.39 1.78 3.91
N HIS A 201 10.55 2.73 4.37
CA HIS A 201 9.11 2.73 4.11
C HIS A 201 8.74 2.62 2.62
N PHE A 202 9.40 3.36 1.74
CA PHE A 202 9.19 3.29 0.29
C PHE A 202 9.86 2.05 -0.32
N ILE A 203 9.46 0.87 0.17
CA ILE A 203 10.09 -0.41 -0.18
C ILE A 203 9.88 -0.79 -1.66
N LEU A 204 8.72 -0.46 -2.22
CA LEU A 204 8.41 -0.75 -3.62
C LEU A 204 9.28 0.07 -4.58
N GLN A 205 9.71 1.26 -4.14
CA GLN A 205 10.56 2.17 -4.90
C GLN A 205 12.06 1.91 -4.70
N THR A 206 12.45 1.49 -3.50
CA THR A 206 13.86 1.32 -3.13
C THR A 206 14.36 -0.12 -3.29
N GLN A 207 13.46 -1.12 -3.26
CA GLN A 207 13.75 -2.55 -3.45
C GLN A 207 12.80 -3.18 -4.49
N PRO A 208 12.60 -2.56 -5.67
CA PRO A 208 11.55 -2.98 -6.61
C PRO A 208 11.73 -4.41 -7.07
N ARG A 209 12.98 -4.85 -7.33
CA ARG A 209 13.30 -6.21 -7.77
C ARG A 209 12.89 -7.28 -6.75
N ARG A 210 13.23 -7.07 -5.47
CA ARG A 210 12.85 -8.01 -4.40
C ARG A 210 11.34 -8.05 -4.19
N CYS A 211 10.68 -6.90 -4.25
CA CYS A 211 9.23 -6.81 -4.17
C CYS A 211 8.55 -7.52 -5.35
N ALA A 212 9.01 -7.27 -6.58
CA ALA A 212 8.51 -7.93 -7.79
C ALA A 212 8.65 -9.46 -7.71
N GLN A 213 9.80 -9.96 -7.26
CA GLN A 213 10.03 -11.39 -7.08
C GLN A 213 9.04 -12.01 -6.08
N ALA A 214 8.81 -11.35 -4.95
CA ALA A 214 7.87 -11.82 -3.93
C ALA A 214 6.42 -11.82 -4.44
N ILE A 215 6.02 -10.76 -5.17
CA ILE A 215 4.70 -10.63 -5.77
C ILE A 215 4.47 -11.72 -6.83
N ARG A 216 5.45 -11.96 -7.73
CA ARG A 216 5.37 -13.05 -8.71
C ARG A 216 5.18 -14.40 -8.04
N GLY A 217 6.00 -14.71 -7.04
CA GLY A 217 5.90 -15.96 -6.31
C GLY A 217 4.50 -16.14 -5.69
N PHE A 218 3.96 -15.10 -5.09
CA PHE A 218 2.61 -15.13 -4.52
C PHE A 218 1.53 -15.34 -5.60
N MET A 219 1.60 -14.61 -6.71
CA MET A 219 0.64 -14.76 -7.82
C MET A 219 0.69 -16.14 -8.43
N HIS A 220 1.88 -16.70 -8.63
CA HIS A 220 2.05 -18.07 -9.13
C HIS A 220 1.46 -19.13 -8.17
N GLU A 221 1.65 -18.97 -6.88
CA GLU A 221 1.02 -19.85 -5.88
C GLU A 221 -0.51 -19.82 -5.97
N LEU A 222 -1.11 -18.64 -6.15
CA LEU A 222 -2.56 -18.49 -6.33
C LEU A 222 -3.05 -19.17 -7.62
N GLU A 223 -2.33 -19.03 -8.72
CA GLU A 223 -2.65 -19.71 -9.99
C GLU A 223 -2.62 -21.21 -9.84
N ASN A 224 -1.62 -21.75 -9.16
CA ASN A 224 -1.53 -23.19 -8.89
C ASN A 224 -2.67 -23.68 -7.99
N ARG A 225 -3.05 -22.94 -6.95
CA ARG A 225 -4.20 -23.29 -6.09
C ARG A 225 -5.52 -23.35 -6.90
N ARG A 226 -5.72 -22.45 -7.87
CA ARG A 226 -6.91 -22.48 -8.74
C ARG A 226 -6.95 -23.68 -9.67
N VAL A 227 -5.80 -24.08 -10.22
CA VAL A 227 -5.72 -25.28 -11.08
C VAL A 227 -6.04 -26.54 -10.29
N THR A 228 -5.55 -26.63 -9.05
CA THR A 228 -5.74 -27.83 -8.20
C THR A 228 -7.09 -27.85 -7.47
N ASN A 229 -7.72 -26.69 -7.27
CA ASN A 229 -9.03 -26.56 -6.63
C ASN A 229 -9.91 -25.55 -7.39
N PRO A 230 -10.70 -25.99 -8.38
CA PRO A 230 -11.58 -25.09 -9.16
C PRO A 230 -12.65 -24.35 -8.34
N ALA A 231 -12.92 -24.79 -7.10
CA ALA A 231 -13.82 -24.09 -6.16
C ALA A 231 -13.12 -22.98 -5.36
N PHE A 232 -11.82 -22.79 -5.56
CA PHE A 232 -11.07 -21.68 -4.97
C PHE A 232 -11.55 -20.34 -5.59
N PRO A 233 -11.86 -19.32 -4.78
CA PRO A 233 -12.51 -18.08 -5.22
C PRO A 233 -11.76 -17.35 -6.33
#